data_e662c05ba67de64c90f79d269dfceb6f
#
_entry.id   e662c05ba67de64c90f79d269dfceb6f
#
_cell.length_a   1.000
_cell.length_b   1.000
_cell.length_c   1.000
_cell.angle_alpha   90.00
_cell.angle_beta   90.00
_cell.angle_gamma   90.00
#
_symmetry.space_group_name_H-M   'P 1'
#
loop_
_entity.id
_entity.type
_entity.pdbx_description
1 polymer ?
#
loop_
_entity_poly.entity_id
_entity_poly.type
_entity_poly.pdbx_seq_one_letter_code
_entity_poly.pdbx_strand_id
1 'polypeptide(L)' 'MAVCYKKLWKMLIDRDMIEKDVRLQTGFSTTTMSKLSKDENVSMDVIEKICTVLNCDVGDIMEFVPDKKEEQ' A
#
# COMPACT_ATOMS: atom_id res chain seq x y z
N MET A 1 -12.78 -9.62 -6.48
CA MET A 1 -11.94 -8.42 -6.63
C MET A 1 -10.68 -8.55 -5.79
N ALA A 2 -9.63 -7.91 -6.22
CA ALA A 2 -8.34 -7.95 -5.51
C ALA A 2 -7.94 -6.54 -5.11
N VAL A 3 -7.20 -6.42 -4.00
CA VAL A 3 -6.68 -5.13 -3.57
C VAL A 3 -5.44 -4.79 -4.41
N CYS A 4 -5.25 -3.52 -4.71
CA CYS A 4 -4.10 -3.04 -5.47
C CYS A 4 -3.53 -1.80 -4.80
N TYR A 5 -2.23 -1.78 -4.55
CA TYR A 5 -1.56 -0.67 -3.88
C TYR A 5 -0.71 0.15 -4.86
N LYS A 6 -1.01 0.08 -6.13
CA LYS A 6 -0.25 0.79 -7.15
C LYS A 6 -0.22 2.30 -6.90
N LYS A 7 -1.34 2.83 -6.41
CA LYS A 7 -1.41 4.25 -6.09
C LYS A 7 -0.42 4.65 -5.00
N LEU A 8 -0.22 3.75 -4.02
CA LEU A 8 0.76 4.00 -2.96
C LEU A 8 2.15 4.16 -3.55
N TRP A 9 2.55 3.23 -4.42
CA TRP A 9 3.89 3.29 -5.01
C TRP A 9 4.08 4.53 -5.87
N LYS A 10 3.05 4.92 -6.61
CA LYS A 10 3.10 6.15 -7.41
C LYS A 10 3.25 7.37 -6.52
N MET A 11 2.54 7.41 -5.40
CA MET A 11 2.65 8.52 -4.46
C MET A 11 4.06 8.61 -3.89
N LEU A 12 4.68 7.48 -3.57
CA LEU A 12 6.05 7.48 -3.06
C LEU A 12 7.01 8.04 -4.10
N ILE A 13 6.85 7.66 -5.35
CA ILE A 13 7.69 8.19 -6.43
C ILE A 13 7.54 9.71 -6.53
N ASP A 14 6.31 10.20 -6.45
CA ASP A 14 6.04 11.64 -6.53
C ASP A 14 6.66 12.40 -5.36
N ARG A 15 6.86 11.73 -4.22
CA ARG A 15 7.44 12.35 -3.02
C ARG A 15 8.92 12.02 -2.85
N ASP A 16 9.53 11.40 -3.84
CA ASP A 16 10.94 10.97 -3.77
C ASP A 16 11.21 10.06 -2.58
N MET A 17 10.26 9.17 -2.29
CA MET A 17 10.37 8.20 -1.20
C MET A 17 10.52 6.79 -1.77
N ILE A 18 11.17 5.92 -1.00
CA ILE A 18 11.29 4.50 -1.33
C ILE A 18 10.61 3.67 -0.26
N GLU A 19 10.43 2.37 -0.52
CA GLU A 19 9.78 1.47 0.46
C GLU A 19 10.44 1.51 1.82
N LYS A 20 11.76 1.62 1.85
CA LYS A 20 12.50 1.67 3.11
C LYS A 20 12.08 2.87 3.95
N ASP A 21 11.83 4.01 3.33
CA ASP A 21 11.38 5.19 4.05
C ASP A 21 10.04 4.94 4.73
N VAL A 22 9.12 4.31 4.03
CA VAL A 22 7.81 3.97 4.59
C VAL A 22 7.99 3.00 5.76
N ARG A 23 8.82 1.99 5.59
CA ARG A 23 9.07 1.01 6.66
C ARG A 23 9.63 1.65 7.90
N LEU A 24 10.57 2.58 7.73
CA LEU A 24 11.19 3.27 8.87
C LEU A 24 10.21 4.20 9.57
N GLN A 25 9.39 4.92 8.80
CA GLN A 25 8.45 5.88 9.37
C GLN A 25 7.26 5.21 10.02
N THR A 26 6.82 4.07 9.51
CA THR A 26 5.67 3.35 10.06
C THR A 26 6.07 2.32 11.11
N GLY A 27 7.28 1.82 11.04
CA GLY A 27 7.73 0.75 11.93
C GLY A 27 7.23 -0.63 11.50
N PHE A 28 6.75 -0.78 10.27
CA PHE A 28 6.23 -2.06 9.78
C PHE A 28 7.32 -3.13 9.70
N SER A 29 6.91 -4.38 9.90
CA SER A 29 7.79 -5.52 9.71
C SER A 29 8.02 -5.77 8.22
N THR A 30 9.04 -6.57 7.91
CA THR A 30 9.29 -6.95 6.52
C THR A 30 8.13 -7.77 5.95
N THR A 31 7.44 -8.54 6.80
CA THR A 31 6.26 -9.31 6.39
C THR A 31 5.15 -8.38 5.90
N THR A 32 4.88 -7.30 6.62
CA THR A 32 3.85 -6.34 6.22
C THR A 32 4.23 -5.65 4.92
N MET A 33 5.48 -5.24 4.79
CA MET A 33 5.95 -4.60 3.56
C MET A 33 5.86 -5.56 2.37
N SER A 34 6.16 -6.84 2.59
CA SER A 34 6.05 -7.85 1.56
C SER A 34 4.60 -8.01 1.07
N LYS A 35 3.64 -7.99 1.99
CA LYS A 35 2.22 -8.07 1.62
C LYS A 35 1.81 -6.88 0.76
N LEU A 36 2.26 -5.69 1.11
CA LEU A 36 1.97 -4.50 0.31
C LEU A 36 2.57 -4.61 -1.09
N SER A 37 3.78 -5.14 -1.20
CA SER A 37 4.45 -5.31 -2.49
C SER A 37 3.76 -6.34 -3.38
N LYS A 38 3.06 -7.30 -2.77
CA LYS A 38 2.39 -8.38 -3.51
C LYS A 38 0.90 -8.14 -3.68
N ASP A 39 0.41 -6.96 -3.31
CA ASP A 39 -1.01 -6.63 -3.37
C ASP A 39 -1.86 -7.61 -2.54
N GLU A 40 -1.36 -7.99 -1.37
CA GLU A 40 -2.09 -8.85 -0.45
C GLU A 40 -2.85 -8.01 0.57
N ASN A 41 -3.87 -8.62 1.16
CA ASN A 41 -4.66 -7.91 2.17
C ASN A 41 -3.85 -7.63 3.42
N VAL A 42 -4.03 -6.44 3.98
CA VAL A 42 -3.42 -6.05 5.25
C VAL A 42 -4.54 -5.52 6.15
N SER A 43 -4.25 -5.42 7.44
CA SER A 43 -5.25 -4.93 8.39
C SER A 43 -5.51 -3.43 8.18
N MET A 44 -6.66 -2.98 8.68
CA MET A 44 -6.97 -1.55 8.64
C MET A 44 -5.99 -0.73 9.47
N ASP A 45 -5.41 -1.31 10.51
CA ASP A 45 -4.38 -0.63 11.31
C ASP A 45 -3.18 -0.26 10.45
N VAL A 46 -2.79 -1.16 9.55
CA VAL A 46 -1.69 -0.91 8.62
C VAL A 46 -2.06 0.24 7.67
N ILE A 47 -3.27 0.18 7.11
CA ILE A 47 -3.75 1.22 6.19
C ILE A 47 -3.81 2.57 6.90
N GLU A 48 -4.34 2.61 8.10
CA GLU A 48 -4.45 3.84 8.88
C GLU A 48 -3.06 4.44 9.14
N LYS A 49 -2.09 3.60 9.47
CA LYS A 49 -0.74 4.06 9.75
C LYS A 49 -0.11 4.69 8.50
N ILE A 50 -0.29 4.06 7.36
CA ILE A 50 0.23 4.59 6.10
C ILE A 50 -0.39 5.96 5.80
N CYS A 51 -1.71 6.05 5.93
CA CYS A 51 -2.42 7.30 5.67
C CYS A 51 -1.97 8.41 6.63
N THR A 52 -1.73 8.06 7.89
CA THR A 52 -1.25 9.02 8.90
C THR A 52 0.15 9.54 8.54
N VAL A 53 1.05 8.63 8.20
CA VAL A 53 2.43 8.98 7.87
C VAL A 53 2.50 9.83 6.61
N LEU A 54 1.71 9.47 5.59
CA LEU A 54 1.73 10.15 4.30
C LEU A 54 0.72 11.30 4.23
N ASN A 55 -0.08 11.47 5.28
CA ASN A 55 -1.10 12.52 5.35
C ASN A 55 -2.04 12.46 4.14
N CYS A 56 -2.67 11.31 3.95
CA CYS A 56 -3.56 11.08 2.83
C CYS A 56 -4.73 10.18 3.25
N ASP A 57 -5.64 9.91 2.33
CA ASP A 57 -6.80 9.06 2.58
C ASP A 57 -6.59 7.69 1.95
N VAL A 58 -7.43 6.73 2.35
CA VAL A 58 -7.32 5.36 1.88
C VAL A 58 -7.42 5.26 0.36
N GLY A 59 -8.30 6.04 -0.26
CA GLY A 59 -8.45 6.04 -1.72
C GLY A 59 -7.23 6.55 -2.47
N ASP A 60 -6.31 7.20 -1.76
CA ASP A 60 -5.10 7.72 -2.38
C ASP A 60 -4.00 6.66 -2.49
N ILE A 61 -4.13 5.55 -1.76
CA ILE A 61 -3.08 4.54 -1.70
C ILE A 61 -3.51 3.17 -2.17
N MET A 62 -4.81 2.89 -2.22
CA MET A 62 -5.27 1.57 -2.63
C MET A 62 -6.57 1.66 -3.41
N GLU A 63 -6.88 0.58 -4.12
CA GLU A 63 -8.13 0.42 -4.84
C GLU A 63 -8.41 -1.06 -5.02
N PHE A 64 -9.64 -1.39 -5.37
CA PHE A 64 -9.99 -2.75 -5.72
C PHE A 64 -10.03 -2.87 -7.24
N VAL A 65 -9.47 -3.96 -7.73
CA VAL A 65 -9.46 -4.22 -9.17
C VAL A 65 -10.01 -5.63 -9.41
N PRO A 66 -10.58 -5.91 -10.60
CA PRO A 66 -11.05 -7.26 -10.90
C PRO A 66 -9.90 -8.26 -10.87
N ASP A 67 -10.16 -9.47 -10.39
CA ASP A 67 -9.16 -10.52 -10.42
C ASP A 67 -8.87 -10.89 -11.87
N LYS A 68 -7.60 -11.06 -12.20
CA LYS A 68 -7.23 -11.43 -13.56
C LYS A 68 -7.81 -12.76 -14.00
N LYS A 69 -8.02 -13.65 -13.04
CA LYS A 69 -8.59 -14.97 -13.34
C LYS A 69 -10.02 -14.88 -13.83
N GLU A 70 -10.76 -13.86 -13.46
CA GLU A 70 -12.14 -13.67 -13.86
C GLU A 70 -12.26 -13.21 -15.30
N GLU A 71 -11.19 -12.73 -15.89
CA GLU A 71 -11.17 -12.24 -17.25
C GLU A 71 -11.04 -13.35 -18.28
N GLN A 72 -10.83 -14.57 -17.80
CA GLN A 72 -10.68 -15.74 -18.66
C GLN A 72 -11.95 -16.61 -18.65
#